data_598b7427778fd88b27f8e8bd2d3c119d
#
_entry.id   598b7427778fd88b27f8e8bd2d3c119d
#
_cell.length_a   1.000
_cell.length_b   1.000
_cell.length_c   1.000
_cell.angle_alpha   90.00
_cell.angle_beta   90.00
_cell.angle_gamma   90.00
#
_symmetry.space_group_name_H-M   'P 1'
#
loop_
_entity.id
_entity.type
_entity.pdbx_description
1 polymer ?
#
loop_
_entity_poly.entity_id
_entity_poly.type
_entity_poly.pdbx_seq_one_letter_code
_entity_poly.pdbx_strand_id
1 'polypeptide(L)'
;VAEMEDLKANPNTIASGVVIESKIDKGQGVIASILVQRGTLKNGDLLVAGTTYGRIKKMNNDKGRTVLEALPSYVVEIFGLNVAPLAGDLFNVVMTEKQARDITEYRMRKLKENKVTASKTSLEDLFQKASGEGKIKELPIIIKGDVHGSIEAIIGSLNKIVSDEVKLKIIHQGVGAITESDVTLSKATGAIILGFNVRSNTAARADAEKNKVDIRYYSIIYNLIDDIKAIMSGMLSPVIREIYIGSVEIREVFNVSKVGKVAGRYVTKGIIKRGAGVRL
;
A
#
# COMPACT_ATOMS: atom_id res chain seq x y z
N VAL A 1 -35.61 -16.56 -2.38
CA VAL A 1 -34.62 -17.46 -1.73
C VAL A 1 -34.39 -16.99 -0.29
N ALA A 2 -34.03 -15.73 -0.04
CA ALA A 2 -33.77 -15.21 1.32
C ALA A 2 -34.97 -15.35 2.29
N GLU A 3 -36.20 -15.18 1.82
CA GLU A 3 -37.42 -15.37 2.60
C GLU A 3 -37.68 -16.84 3.01
N MET A 4 -37.09 -17.79 2.32
CA MET A 4 -37.23 -19.22 2.61
C MET A 4 -36.29 -19.69 3.72
N GLU A 5 -35.23 -18.93 4.04
CA GLU A 5 -34.21 -19.30 5.02
C GLU A 5 -34.60 -18.97 6.47
N ASP A 6 -35.71 -18.24 6.71
CA ASP A 6 -36.21 -17.81 8.03
C ASP A 6 -35.09 -17.28 8.97
N LEU A 7 -34.25 -16.39 8.41
CA LEU A 7 -33.10 -15.83 9.10
C LEU A 7 -33.52 -14.93 10.26
N LYS A 8 -33.14 -15.33 11.48
CA LYS A 8 -33.51 -14.63 12.72
C LYS A 8 -32.28 -14.10 13.45
N ALA A 9 -32.41 -12.94 14.05
CA ALA A 9 -31.43 -12.38 14.97
C ALA A 9 -32.09 -11.93 16.25
N ASN A 10 -31.43 -12.08 17.40
CA ASN A 10 -31.95 -11.64 18.67
C ASN A 10 -31.58 -10.17 18.93
N PRO A 11 -32.55 -9.24 18.96
CA PRO A 11 -32.30 -7.83 19.28
C PRO A 11 -32.08 -7.56 20.78
N ASN A 12 -32.54 -8.47 21.66
CA ASN A 12 -32.50 -8.29 23.10
C ASN A 12 -31.20 -8.85 23.74
N THR A 13 -30.07 -8.65 23.10
CA THR A 13 -28.76 -9.05 23.63
C THR A 13 -27.73 -7.93 23.41
N ILE A 14 -26.53 -8.12 23.95
CA ILE A 14 -25.41 -7.20 23.74
C ILE A 14 -25.12 -7.08 22.27
N ALA A 15 -24.96 -5.85 21.77
CA ALA A 15 -24.74 -5.62 20.35
C ALA A 15 -23.37 -6.13 19.91
N SER A 16 -23.37 -6.80 18.76
CA SER A 16 -22.16 -7.26 18.07
C SER A 16 -22.38 -7.25 16.56
N GLY A 17 -21.29 -7.19 15.82
CA GLY A 17 -21.32 -7.17 14.37
C GLY A 17 -19.94 -6.97 13.77
N VAL A 18 -19.90 -6.37 12.58
CA VAL A 18 -18.68 -6.22 11.79
C VAL A 18 -18.51 -4.78 11.30
N VAL A 19 -17.28 -4.34 11.25
CA VAL A 19 -16.88 -3.06 10.62
C VAL A 19 -16.84 -3.27 9.11
N ILE A 20 -17.61 -2.48 8.38
CA ILE A 20 -17.59 -2.48 6.91
C ILE A 20 -16.44 -1.64 6.42
N GLU A 21 -16.31 -0.42 6.96
CA GLU A 21 -15.32 0.57 6.53
C GLU A 21 -15.05 1.58 7.65
N SER A 22 -13.90 2.23 7.59
CA SER A 22 -13.58 3.35 8.46
C SER A 22 -12.78 4.44 7.75
N LYS A 23 -13.01 5.69 8.17
CA LYS A 23 -12.32 6.88 7.65
C LYS A 23 -11.99 7.85 8.79
N ILE A 24 -11.06 8.75 8.53
CA ILE A 24 -10.71 9.83 9.47
C ILE A 24 -11.13 11.16 8.85
N ASP A 25 -12.08 11.80 9.48
CA ASP A 25 -12.55 13.13 9.11
C ASP A 25 -11.89 14.21 9.97
N LYS A 26 -11.51 15.34 9.38
CA LYS A 26 -10.80 16.43 10.09
C LYS A 26 -11.65 17.09 11.19
N GLY A 27 -12.97 17.12 11.02
CA GLY A 27 -13.89 17.79 11.96
C GLY A 27 -14.55 16.84 12.94
N GLN A 28 -14.83 15.62 12.51
CA GLN A 28 -15.62 14.65 13.27
C GLN A 28 -14.78 13.51 13.87
N GLY A 29 -13.49 13.43 13.50
CA GLY A 29 -12.59 12.39 13.98
C GLY A 29 -12.77 11.06 13.25
N VAL A 30 -12.66 9.96 13.97
CA VAL A 30 -12.85 8.61 13.42
C VAL A 30 -14.32 8.34 13.19
N ILE A 31 -14.66 7.94 11.97
CA ILE A 31 -15.98 7.50 11.54
C ILE A 31 -15.87 6.05 11.10
N ALA A 32 -16.70 5.17 11.61
CA ALA A 32 -16.76 3.78 11.17
C ALA A 32 -18.17 3.41 10.74
N SER A 33 -18.31 2.82 9.56
CA SER A 33 -19.55 2.19 9.09
C SER A 33 -19.56 0.75 9.57
N ILE A 34 -20.58 0.40 10.36
CA ILE A 34 -20.70 -0.93 10.97
C ILE A 34 -22.05 -1.56 10.63
N LEU A 35 -22.04 -2.89 10.49
CA LEU A 35 -23.23 -3.71 10.35
C LEU A 35 -23.52 -4.39 11.70
N VAL A 36 -24.67 -4.09 12.29
CA VAL A 36 -25.14 -4.78 13.49
C VAL A 36 -25.68 -6.16 13.10
N GLN A 37 -25.11 -7.22 13.65
CA GLN A 37 -25.54 -8.60 13.38
C GLN A 37 -26.41 -9.18 14.50
N ARG A 38 -26.15 -8.79 15.74
CA ARG A 38 -26.91 -9.23 16.92
C ARG A 38 -27.03 -8.08 17.91
N GLY A 39 -28.07 -8.16 18.72
CA GLY A 39 -28.35 -7.17 19.77
C GLY A 39 -28.81 -5.83 19.22
N THR A 40 -29.02 -4.88 20.08
CA THR A 40 -29.36 -3.49 19.75
C THR A 40 -28.24 -2.58 20.20
N LEU A 41 -27.62 -1.89 19.23
CA LEU A 41 -26.58 -0.91 19.50
C LEU A 41 -27.21 0.43 19.85
N LYS A 42 -26.76 1.07 20.93
CA LYS A 42 -27.29 2.34 21.41
C LYS A 42 -26.25 3.44 21.43
N ASN A 43 -26.71 4.66 21.28
CA ASN A 43 -25.88 5.82 21.52
C ASN A 43 -25.39 5.85 22.97
N GLY A 44 -24.10 6.08 23.20
CA GLY A 44 -23.47 6.01 24.52
C GLY A 44 -22.82 4.66 24.85
N ASP A 45 -23.08 3.61 24.07
CA ASP A 45 -22.45 2.30 24.28
C ASP A 45 -20.94 2.39 24.14
N LEU A 46 -20.23 1.58 24.91
CA LEU A 46 -18.80 1.40 24.82
C LEU A 46 -18.50 0.23 23.89
N LEU A 47 -17.89 0.51 22.76
CA LEU A 47 -17.65 -0.44 21.69
C LEU A 47 -16.16 -0.76 21.57
N VAL A 48 -15.83 -2.04 21.42
CA VAL A 48 -14.50 -2.53 21.04
C VAL A 48 -14.57 -3.08 19.61
N ALA A 49 -13.72 -2.58 18.70
CA ALA A 49 -13.62 -3.05 17.33
C ALA A 49 -12.15 -3.32 17.00
N GLY A 50 -11.82 -4.56 16.62
CA GLY A 50 -10.43 -4.93 16.38
C GLY A 50 -9.51 -4.59 17.56
N THR A 51 -8.55 -3.71 17.34
CA THR A 51 -7.59 -3.22 18.34
C THR A 51 -7.92 -1.84 18.90
N THR A 52 -9.08 -1.30 18.57
CA THR A 52 -9.53 0.01 19.06
C THR A 52 -10.79 -0.11 19.89
N TYR A 53 -11.04 0.89 20.70
CA TYR A 53 -12.28 1.04 21.43
C TYR A 53 -12.70 2.51 21.48
N GLY A 54 -13.94 2.75 21.84
CA GLY A 54 -14.44 4.09 22.05
C GLY A 54 -15.91 4.09 22.48
N ARG A 55 -16.34 5.21 23.05
CA ARG A 55 -17.75 5.43 23.38
C ARG A 55 -18.46 6.06 22.21
N ILE A 56 -19.57 5.48 21.79
CA ILE A 56 -20.39 6.00 20.69
C ILE A 56 -20.97 7.35 21.12
N LYS A 57 -20.54 8.42 20.45
CA LYS A 57 -21.04 9.79 20.69
C LYS A 57 -22.26 10.09 19.84
N LYS A 58 -22.32 9.51 18.66
CA LYS A 58 -23.37 9.73 17.66
C LYS A 58 -23.43 8.53 16.72
N MET A 59 -24.63 8.23 16.23
CA MET A 59 -24.85 7.28 15.13
C MET A 59 -25.70 7.94 14.05
N ASN A 60 -25.35 7.70 12.79
CA ASN A 60 -26.14 8.11 11.65
C ASN A 60 -26.57 6.87 10.84
N ASN A 61 -27.77 6.91 10.29
CA ASN A 61 -28.23 5.89 9.34
C ASN A 61 -27.69 6.14 7.92
N ASP A 62 -28.08 5.29 6.97
CA ASP A 62 -27.78 5.37 5.54
C ASP A 62 -28.18 6.70 4.88
N LYS A 63 -29.17 7.40 5.45
CA LYS A 63 -29.67 8.72 4.99
C LYS A 63 -28.98 9.90 5.68
N GLY A 64 -27.94 9.65 6.46
CA GLY A 64 -27.21 10.67 7.22
C GLY A 64 -27.99 11.23 8.43
N ARG A 65 -29.14 10.65 8.78
CA ARG A 65 -29.95 11.08 9.93
C ARG A 65 -29.43 10.43 11.21
N THR A 66 -29.36 11.21 12.29
CA THR A 66 -28.97 10.71 13.59
C THR A 66 -30.03 9.76 14.13
N VAL A 67 -29.58 8.59 14.61
CA VAL A 67 -30.40 7.56 15.25
C VAL A 67 -29.88 7.28 16.65
N LEU A 68 -30.79 6.92 17.59
CA LEU A 68 -30.41 6.62 18.95
C LEU A 68 -30.08 5.14 19.17
N GLU A 69 -30.64 4.27 18.35
CA GLU A 69 -30.40 2.83 18.37
C GLU A 69 -30.39 2.22 16.98
N ALA A 70 -29.69 1.12 16.84
CA ALA A 70 -29.59 0.33 15.62
C ALA A 70 -29.84 -1.15 15.93
N LEU A 71 -30.83 -1.73 15.23
CA LEU A 71 -31.24 -3.13 15.34
C LEU A 71 -30.36 -4.03 14.48
N PRO A 72 -30.43 -5.36 14.64
CA PRO A 72 -29.79 -6.30 13.73
C PRO A 72 -30.14 -6.02 12.26
N SER A 73 -29.17 -6.22 11.37
CA SER A 73 -29.20 -5.93 9.93
C SER A 73 -29.15 -4.45 9.56
N TYR A 74 -29.07 -3.55 10.54
CA TYR A 74 -28.88 -2.13 10.26
C TYR A 74 -27.40 -1.79 10.05
N VAL A 75 -27.14 -0.96 9.04
CA VAL A 75 -25.83 -0.33 8.82
C VAL A 75 -25.90 1.08 9.37
N VAL A 76 -24.96 1.43 10.22
CA VAL A 76 -24.87 2.77 10.81
C VAL A 76 -23.43 3.28 10.79
N GLU A 77 -23.26 4.58 10.56
CA GLU A 77 -22.00 5.27 10.80
C GLU A 77 -21.92 5.66 12.28
N ILE A 78 -20.86 5.24 12.95
CA ILE A 78 -20.61 5.56 14.35
C ILE A 78 -19.46 6.54 14.50
N PHE A 79 -19.56 7.39 15.52
CA PHE A 79 -18.58 8.42 15.86
C PHE A 79 -18.12 8.23 17.31
N GLY A 80 -16.82 8.41 17.56
CA GLY A 80 -16.28 8.37 18.93
C GLY A 80 -15.27 7.27 19.20
N LEU A 81 -14.84 6.52 18.18
CA LEU A 81 -13.71 5.61 18.32
C LEU A 81 -12.39 6.38 18.41
N ASN A 82 -11.41 5.83 19.13
CA ASN A 82 -10.11 6.45 19.33
C ASN A 82 -9.21 6.36 18.07
N VAL A 83 -9.26 5.22 17.38
CA VAL A 83 -8.50 4.94 16.16
C VAL A 83 -9.44 4.28 15.16
N ALA A 84 -9.17 4.46 13.87
CA ALA A 84 -9.93 3.82 12.80
C ALA A 84 -9.71 2.29 12.84
N PRO A 85 -10.77 1.48 13.04
CA PRO A 85 -10.68 0.02 12.97
C PRO A 85 -10.48 -0.43 11.53
N LEU A 86 -10.05 -1.67 11.34
CA LEU A 86 -9.92 -2.25 10.01
C LEU A 86 -11.29 -2.73 9.48
N ALA A 87 -11.46 -2.72 8.16
CA ALA A 87 -12.59 -3.38 7.53
C ALA A 87 -12.54 -4.88 7.85
N GLY A 88 -13.71 -5.47 8.17
CA GLY A 88 -13.80 -6.86 8.60
C GLY A 88 -13.55 -7.09 10.10
N ASP A 89 -13.10 -6.09 10.85
CA ASP A 89 -12.99 -6.22 12.31
C ASP A 89 -14.33 -6.50 12.96
N LEU A 90 -14.38 -7.49 13.85
CA LEU A 90 -15.55 -7.73 14.66
C LEU A 90 -15.63 -6.71 15.78
N PHE A 91 -16.84 -6.16 15.98
CA PHE A 91 -17.11 -5.30 17.12
C PHE A 91 -17.99 -5.98 18.15
N ASN A 92 -17.80 -5.61 19.40
CA ASN A 92 -18.66 -6.00 20.53
C ASN A 92 -18.82 -4.82 21.47
N VAL A 93 -20.02 -4.67 22.03
CA VAL A 93 -20.25 -3.74 23.13
C VAL A 93 -19.75 -4.37 24.42
N VAL A 94 -19.14 -3.57 25.28
CA VAL A 94 -18.61 -3.99 26.58
C VAL A 94 -19.16 -3.06 27.69
N MET A 95 -19.23 -3.56 28.93
CA MET A 95 -19.83 -2.82 30.01
C MET A 95 -18.90 -1.78 30.64
N THR A 96 -17.59 -2.04 30.64
CA THR A 96 -16.63 -1.18 31.34
C THR A 96 -15.45 -0.82 30.45
N GLU A 97 -14.91 0.38 30.64
CA GLU A 97 -13.72 0.85 29.91
C GLU A 97 -12.48 0.01 30.21
N LYS A 98 -12.40 -0.53 31.45
CA LYS A 98 -11.30 -1.44 31.79
C LYS A 98 -11.31 -2.69 30.90
N GLN A 99 -12.48 -3.32 30.74
CA GLN A 99 -12.64 -4.46 29.84
C GLN A 99 -12.25 -4.11 28.39
N ALA A 100 -12.68 -2.93 27.92
CA ALA A 100 -12.32 -2.47 26.56
C ALA A 100 -10.80 -2.36 26.39
N ARG A 101 -10.12 -1.76 27.35
CA ARG A 101 -8.67 -1.59 27.37
C ARG A 101 -7.94 -2.94 27.41
N ASP A 102 -8.31 -3.80 28.33
CA ASP A 102 -7.69 -5.12 28.49
C ASP A 102 -7.81 -5.95 27.20
N ILE A 103 -8.97 -5.95 26.55
CA ILE A 103 -9.21 -6.65 25.28
C ILE A 103 -8.34 -6.08 24.17
N THR A 104 -8.28 -4.75 24.01
CA THR A 104 -7.51 -4.11 22.94
C THR A 104 -6.03 -4.25 23.15
N GLU A 105 -5.52 -4.15 24.36
CA GLU A 105 -4.10 -4.40 24.70
C GLU A 105 -3.70 -5.85 24.42
N TYR A 106 -4.53 -6.82 24.80
CA TYR A 106 -4.30 -8.24 24.49
C TYR A 106 -4.22 -8.46 22.97
N ARG A 107 -5.17 -7.92 22.21
CA ARG A 107 -5.18 -8.05 20.74
C ARG A 107 -3.98 -7.39 20.09
N MET A 108 -3.59 -6.19 20.56
CA MET A 108 -2.38 -5.50 20.06
C MET A 108 -1.11 -6.28 20.35
N ARG A 109 -0.98 -6.88 21.54
CA ARG A 109 0.17 -7.73 21.90
C ARG A 109 0.27 -8.92 20.95
N LYS A 110 -0.84 -9.64 20.76
CA LYS A 110 -0.90 -10.79 19.87
C LYS A 110 -0.54 -10.45 18.41
N LEU A 111 -0.99 -9.29 17.91
CA LEU A 111 -0.62 -8.80 16.57
C LEU A 111 0.86 -8.47 16.45
N LYS A 112 1.48 -7.89 17.49
CA LYS A 112 2.92 -7.64 17.53
C LYS A 112 3.72 -8.94 17.52
N GLU A 113 3.34 -9.92 18.34
CA GLU A 113 3.96 -11.24 18.39
C GLU A 113 3.92 -11.95 17.02
N ASN A 114 2.77 -11.95 16.37
CA ASN A 114 2.61 -12.52 15.04
C ASN A 114 3.47 -11.81 13.97
N LYS A 115 3.58 -10.47 14.02
CA LYS A 115 4.45 -9.72 13.12
C LYS A 115 5.93 -10.03 13.33
N VAL A 116 6.37 -10.14 14.58
CA VAL A 116 7.78 -10.51 14.91
C VAL A 116 8.11 -11.93 14.43
N THR A 117 7.15 -12.85 14.53
CA THR A 117 7.34 -14.23 14.05
C THR A 117 7.37 -14.31 12.53
N ALA A 118 6.55 -13.51 11.85
CA ALA A 118 6.53 -13.44 10.39
C ALA A 118 7.74 -12.70 9.78
N SER A 119 8.37 -11.81 10.55
CA SER A 119 9.54 -11.04 10.12
C SER A 119 10.89 -11.71 10.43
N LYS A 120 10.90 -12.95 10.91
CA LYS A 120 12.13 -13.75 10.97
C LYS A 120 12.57 -14.04 9.54
N THR A 121 13.28 -13.07 8.97
CA THR A 121 13.98 -13.23 7.70
C THR A 121 14.79 -14.51 7.79
N SER A 122 14.52 -15.47 6.91
CA SER A 122 15.30 -16.71 6.84
C SER A 122 16.77 -16.35 6.69
N LEU A 123 17.65 -17.09 7.35
CA LEU A 123 19.10 -16.95 7.14
C LEU A 123 19.44 -17.03 5.65
N GLU A 124 18.67 -17.79 4.87
CA GLU A 124 18.75 -17.90 3.42
C GLU A 124 18.51 -16.56 2.70
N ASP A 125 17.51 -15.76 3.14
CA ASP A 125 17.27 -14.41 2.59
C ASP A 125 18.43 -13.45 2.91
N LEU A 126 19.08 -13.61 4.06
CA LEU A 126 20.29 -12.84 4.44
C LEU A 126 21.48 -13.26 3.58
N PHE A 127 21.67 -14.55 3.33
CA PHE A 127 22.72 -15.06 2.46
C PHE A 127 22.50 -14.65 0.99
N GLN A 128 21.28 -14.71 0.47
CA GLN A 128 20.95 -14.22 -0.87
C GLN A 128 21.22 -12.72 -1.02
N LYS A 129 20.93 -11.92 0.00
CA LYS A 129 21.28 -10.49 0.01
C LYS A 129 22.79 -10.23 0.11
N ALA A 130 23.54 -11.13 0.72
CA ALA A 130 25.00 -11.02 0.88
C ALA A 130 25.78 -11.52 -0.35
N SER A 131 25.24 -12.46 -1.13
CA SER A 131 25.92 -13.06 -2.29
C SER A 131 25.96 -12.18 -3.54
N GLY A 132 25.31 -11.01 -3.53
CA GLY A 132 25.53 -9.96 -4.54
C GLY A 132 25.06 -10.27 -5.98
N GLU A 133 24.52 -11.45 -6.23
CA GLU A 133 23.97 -11.84 -7.52
C GLU A 133 22.60 -11.22 -7.73
N GLY A 134 22.52 -10.19 -8.58
CA GLY A 134 21.30 -9.49 -8.96
C GLY A 134 20.80 -8.56 -7.84
N LYS A 135 21.37 -7.36 -7.68
CA LYS A 135 20.78 -6.32 -6.80
C LYS A 135 19.40 -5.98 -7.30
N ILE A 136 18.36 -6.65 -6.76
CA ILE A 136 16.98 -6.26 -6.98
C ILE A 136 16.82 -4.83 -6.46
N LYS A 137 16.46 -3.91 -7.34
CA LYS A 137 16.20 -2.53 -6.98
C LYS A 137 14.90 -2.47 -6.18
N GLU A 138 14.91 -1.82 -5.01
CA GLU A 138 13.71 -1.60 -4.23
C GLU A 138 13.11 -0.23 -4.57
N LEU A 139 11.80 -0.18 -4.85
CA LEU A 139 11.03 1.06 -4.95
C LEU A 139 10.23 1.23 -3.66
N PRO A 140 10.71 2.06 -2.71
CA PRO A 140 9.99 2.30 -1.47
C PRO A 140 8.82 3.25 -1.70
N ILE A 141 7.65 2.92 -1.15
CA ILE A 141 6.42 3.70 -1.27
C ILE A 141 5.72 3.84 0.08
N ILE A 142 5.04 4.96 0.27
CA ILE A 142 4.11 5.23 1.37
C ILE A 142 2.74 5.44 0.75
N ILE A 143 1.71 4.76 1.27
CA ILE A 143 0.35 4.83 0.74
C ILE A 143 -0.55 5.48 1.78
N LYS A 144 -1.23 6.56 1.38
CA LYS A 144 -2.27 7.23 2.19
C LYS A 144 -3.57 7.23 1.41
N GLY A 145 -4.65 6.77 2.04
CA GLY A 145 -5.97 6.68 1.43
C GLY A 145 -7.05 7.30 2.29
N ASP A 146 -8.20 7.53 1.69
CA ASP A 146 -9.41 8.02 2.37
C ASP A 146 -9.99 6.99 3.32
N VAL A 147 -9.97 5.71 2.93
CA VAL A 147 -10.50 4.56 3.67
C VAL A 147 -9.57 3.36 3.59
N HIS A 148 -9.70 2.41 4.53
CA HIS A 148 -8.89 1.19 4.55
C HIS A 148 -9.10 0.33 3.31
N GLY A 149 -10.33 0.18 2.82
CA GLY A 149 -10.65 -0.61 1.63
C GLY A 149 -9.93 -0.12 0.38
N SER A 150 -9.81 1.20 0.20
CA SER A 150 -9.03 1.79 -0.90
C SER A 150 -7.55 1.41 -0.84
N ILE A 151 -6.97 1.46 0.36
CA ILE A 151 -5.56 1.11 0.58
C ILE A 151 -5.32 -0.37 0.28
N GLU A 152 -6.18 -1.26 0.77
CA GLU A 152 -6.08 -2.71 0.52
C GLU A 152 -6.21 -3.04 -0.97
N ALA A 153 -7.15 -2.40 -1.67
CA ALA A 153 -7.32 -2.58 -3.12
C ALA A 153 -6.07 -2.13 -3.90
N ILE A 154 -5.46 -1.01 -3.51
CA ILE A 154 -4.21 -0.52 -4.10
C ILE A 154 -3.09 -1.53 -3.84
N ILE A 155 -2.88 -1.96 -2.60
CA ILE A 155 -1.84 -2.92 -2.23
C ILE A 155 -2.03 -4.25 -2.96
N GLY A 156 -3.25 -4.77 -3.00
CA GLY A 156 -3.59 -5.99 -3.73
C GLY A 156 -3.30 -5.90 -5.23
N SER A 157 -3.48 -4.72 -5.81
CA SER A 157 -3.19 -4.46 -7.22
C SER A 157 -1.69 -4.28 -7.47
N LEU A 158 -0.99 -3.59 -6.58
CA LEU A 158 0.46 -3.39 -6.66
C LEU A 158 1.24 -4.70 -6.48
N ASN A 159 0.78 -5.58 -5.58
CA ASN A 159 1.40 -6.90 -5.35
C ASN A 159 1.27 -7.85 -6.56
N LYS A 160 0.36 -7.57 -7.50
CA LYS A 160 0.25 -8.32 -8.76
C LYS A 160 1.27 -7.89 -9.82
N ILE A 161 1.96 -6.77 -9.59
CA ILE A 161 3.02 -6.32 -10.49
C ILE A 161 4.26 -7.14 -10.18
N VAL A 162 4.59 -8.06 -11.07
CA VAL A 162 5.78 -8.91 -10.96
C VAL A 162 6.90 -8.30 -11.81
N SER A 163 8.09 -8.14 -11.23
CA SER A 163 9.31 -7.76 -11.94
C SER A 163 10.48 -8.46 -11.28
N ASP A 164 11.37 -9.01 -12.09
CA ASP A 164 12.56 -9.74 -11.59
C ASP A 164 13.67 -8.78 -11.11
N GLU A 165 13.68 -7.53 -11.60
CA GLU A 165 14.72 -6.54 -11.29
C GLU A 165 14.32 -5.48 -10.28
N VAL A 166 13.00 -5.20 -10.15
CA VAL A 166 12.48 -4.13 -9.28
C VAL A 166 11.40 -4.67 -8.37
N LYS A 167 11.57 -4.51 -7.06
CA LYS A 167 10.59 -4.92 -6.03
C LYS A 167 9.95 -3.70 -5.38
N LEU A 168 8.63 -3.69 -5.32
CA LEU A 168 7.89 -2.70 -4.53
C LEU A 168 8.06 -2.98 -3.03
N LYS A 169 8.33 -1.93 -2.26
CA LYS A 169 8.46 -1.99 -0.80
C LYS A 169 7.54 -0.98 -0.15
N ILE A 170 6.45 -1.45 0.42
CA ILE A 170 5.53 -0.61 1.17
C ILE A 170 6.16 -0.32 2.53
N ILE A 171 6.60 0.92 2.73
CA ILE A 171 7.24 1.37 3.99
C ILE A 171 6.17 1.66 5.05
N HIS A 172 5.10 2.36 4.64
CA HIS A 172 4.00 2.71 5.51
C HIS A 172 2.69 2.82 4.74
N GLN A 173 1.59 2.52 5.42
CA GLN A 173 0.24 2.71 4.92
C GLN A 173 -0.65 3.28 6.02
N GLY A 174 -1.59 4.14 5.66
CA GLY A 174 -2.49 4.72 6.65
C GLY A 174 -3.64 5.49 6.05
N VAL A 175 -4.73 5.55 6.79
CA VAL A 175 -5.95 6.29 6.44
C VAL A 175 -5.81 7.75 6.86
N GLY A 176 -6.39 8.64 6.06
CA GLY A 176 -6.45 10.07 6.32
C GLY A 176 -5.43 10.91 5.56
N ALA A 177 -5.36 12.19 5.88
CA ALA A 177 -4.49 13.15 5.20
C ALA A 177 -2.99 12.80 5.36
N ILE A 178 -2.18 13.22 4.40
CA ILE A 178 -0.72 13.13 4.48
C ILE A 178 -0.24 14.15 5.52
N THR A 179 0.58 13.68 6.47
CA THR A 179 1.10 14.43 7.62
C THR A 179 2.59 14.71 7.51
N GLU A 180 3.13 15.57 8.36
CA GLU A 180 4.56 15.83 8.47
C GLU A 180 5.37 14.57 8.81
N SER A 181 4.81 13.66 9.61
CA SER A 181 5.46 12.40 9.93
C SER A 181 5.64 11.52 8.69
N ASP A 182 4.65 11.51 7.77
CA ASP A 182 4.74 10.78 6.52
C ASP A 182 5.85 11.37 5.62
N VAL A 183 5.96 12.70 5.58
CA VAL A 183 7.02 13.40 4.82
C VAL A 183 8.41 13.13 5.41
N THR A 184 8.52 13.15 6.74
CA THR A 184 9.79 12.82 7.43
C THR A 184 10.20 11.38 7.15
N LEU A 185 9.26 10.44 7.21
CA LEU A 185 9.51 9.03 6.89
C LEU A 185 9.93 8.83 5.43
N SER A 186 9.24 9.51 4.50
CA SER A 186 9.57 9.51 3.08
C SER A 186 11.00 10.01 2.84
N LYS A 187 11.37 11.13 3.45
CA LYS A 187 12.75 11.67 3.37
C LYS A 187 13.79 10.68 3.88
N ALA A 188 13.52 10.02 5.01
CA ALA A 188 14.46 9.07 5.62
C ALA A 188 14.63 7.79 4.78
N THR A 189 13.59 7.36 4.05
CA THR A 189 13.56 6.10 3.29
C THR A 189 13.71 6.28 1.80
N GLY A 190 13.66 7.51 1.28
CA GLY A 190 13.60 7.80 -0.15
C GLY A 190 12.29 7.36 -0.80
N ALA A 191 11.22 7.15 -0.02
CA ALA A 191 9.96 6.65 -0.51
C ALA A 191 9.13 7.72 -1.22
N ILE A 192 8.37 7.33 -2.24
CA ILE A 192 7.36 8.18 -2.88
C ILE A 192 6.07 8.09 -2.05
N ILE A 193 5.42 9.22 -1.80
CA ILE A 193 4.12 9.26 -1.11
C ILE A 193 2.99 9.24 -2.14
N LEU A 194 2.13 8.23 -2.05
CA LEU A 194 0.96 8.06 -2.90
C LEU A 194 -0.29 8.41 -2.09
N GLY A 195 -0.95 9.51 -2.43
CA GLY A 195 -2.20 9.96 -1.81
C GLY A 195 -3.39 9.58 -2.70
N PHE A 196 -4.25 8.67 -2.23
CA PHE A 196 -5.47 8.29 -2.94
C PHE A 196 -6.69 8.92 -2.27
N ASN A 197 -7.40 9.78 -3.02
CA ASN A 197 -8.53 10.61 -2.55
C ASN A 197 -8.23 11.46 -1.29
N VAL A 198 -6.96 11.67 -0.96
CA VAL A 198 -6.53 12.47 0.19
C VAL A 198 -5.61 13.60 -0.26
N ARG A 199 -5.44 14.59 0.62
CA ARG A 199 -4.51 15.71 0.40
C ARG A 199 -3.54 15.80 1.57
N SER A 200 -2.40 16.46 1.34
CA SER A 200 -1.49 16.83 2.43
C SER A 200 -2.11 17.96 3.26
N ASN A 201 -1.80 18.00 4.56
CA ASN A 201 -2.05 19.17 5.37
C ASN A 201 -1.07 20.29 4.95
N THR A 202 -1.32 21.53 5.40
CA THR A 202 -0.53 22.71 5.00
C THR A 202 0.93 22.58 5.42
N ALA A 203 1.20 22.10 6.63
CA ALA A 203 2.53 21.90 7.15
C ALA A 203 3.30 20.80 6.41
N ALA A 204 2.66 19.63 6.16
CA ALA A 204 3.26 18.55 5.37
C ALA A 204 3.58 18.98 3.94
N ARG A 205 2.76 19.85 3.33
CA ARG A 205 3.03 20.38 1.99
C ARG A 205 4.27 21.25 1.98
N ALA A 206 4.38 22.18 2.92
CA ALA A 206 5.54 23.06 3.04
C ALA A 206 6.83 22.26 3.31
N ASP A 207 6.75 21.24 4.18
CA ASP A 207 7.86 20.34 4.47
C ASP A 207 8.27 19.48 3.27
N ALA A 208 7.31 19.00 2.49
CA ALA A 208 7.59 18.21 1.28
C ALA A 208 8.30 19.06 0.22
N GLU A 209 7.85 20.30 0.00
CA GLU A 209 8.48 21.25 -0.92
C GLU A 209 9.93 21.58 -0.47
N LYS A 210 10.14 21.87 0.83
CA LYS A 210 11.46 22.14 1.41
C LYS A 210 12.42 20.96 1.27
N ASN A 211 11.94 19.75 1.49
CA ASN A 211 12.74 18.52 1.50
C ASN A 211 12.77 17.80 0.14
N LYS A 212 12.11 18.34 -0.89
CA LYS A 212 11.97 17.76 -2.25
C LYS A 212 11.43 16.32 -2.22
N VAL A 213 10.43 16.09 -1.36
CA VAL A 213 9.73 14.80 -1.26
C VAL A 213 8.69 14.71 -2.38
N ASP A 214 8.69 13.60 -3.13
CA ASP A 214 7.71 13.35 -4.19
C ASP A 214 6.38 12.89 -3.58
N ILE A 215 5.35 13.71 -3.74
CA ILE A 215 3.97 13.40 -3.33
C ILE A 215 3.09 13.39 -4.56
N ARG A 216 2.46 12.26 -4.84
CA ARG A 216 1.56 12.08 -5.99
C ARG A 216 0.15 11.83 -5.51
N TYR A 217 -0.82 12.48 -6.16
CA TYR A 217 -2.23 12.42 -5.80
C TYR A 217 -3.03 11.72 -6.90
N TYR A 218 -3.87 10.76 -6.48
CA TYR A 218 -4.70 10.00 -7.38
C TYR A 218 -6.14 9.94 -6.87
N SER A 219 -7.09 9.88 -7.79
CA SER A 219 -8.50 9.61 -7.54
C SER A 219 -9.00 8.37 -8.31
N ILE A 220 -8.17 7.84 -9.22
CA ILE A 220 -8.46 6.65 -10.03
C ILE A 220 -7.33 5.66 -9.79
N ILE A 221 -7.68 4.44 -9.37
CA ILE A 221 -6.71 3.40 -8.98
C ILE A 221 -5.83 2.96 -10.17
N TYR A 222 -6.40 2.91 -11.37
CA TYR A 222 -5.64 2.51 -12.57
C TYR A 222 -4.53 3.50 -12.90
N ASN A 223 -4.77 4.80 -12.74
CA ASN A 223 -3.75 5.83 -12.98
C ASN A 223 -2.57 5.68 -12.01
N LEU A 224 -2.85 5.35 -10.75
CA LEU A 224 -1.82 5.07 -9.74
C LEU A 224 -0.99 3.86 -10.14
N ILE A 225 -1.65 2.77 -10.53
CA ILE A 225 -0.99 1.52 -10.93
C ILE A 225 -0.10 1.73 -12.16
N ASP A 226 -0.61 2.43 -13.17
CA ASP A 226 0.12 2.66 -14.41
C ASP A 226 1.34 3.59 -14.19
N ASP A 227 1.21 4.58 -13.33
CA ASP A 227 2.32 5.46 -12.97
C ASP A 227 3.42 4.71 -12.21
N ILE A 228 3.05 3.83 -11.28
CA ILE A 228 4.02 2.96 -10.58
C ILE A 228 4.70 2.00 -11.55
N LYS A 229 3.96 1.39 -12.49
CA LYS A 229 4.57 0.56 -13.55
C LYS A 229 5.57 1.34 -14.40
N ALA A 230 5.23 2.59 -14.76
CA ALA A 230 6.13 3.47 -15.52
C ALA A 230 7.41 3.78 -14.74
N ILE A 231 7.30 4.08 -13.43
CA ILE A 231 8.46 4.31 -12.56
C ILE A 231 9.33 3.05 -12.49
N MET A 232 8.74 1.88 -12.22
CA MET A 232 9.46 0.61 -12.17
C MET A 232 10.17 0.32 -13.50
N SER A 233 9.49 0.55 -14.63
CA SER A 233 10.05 0.38 -15.96
C SER A 233 11.26 1.28 -16.20
N GLY A 234 11.21 2.55 -15.74
CA GLY A 234 12.33 3.47 -15.79
C GLY A 234 13.53 3.09 -14.90
N MET A 235 13.30 2.24 -13.89
CA MET A 235 14.35 1.70 -13.03
C MET A 235 15.03 0.45 -13.59
N LEU A 236 14.50 -0.18 -14.63
CA LEU A 236 15.08 -1.38 -15.25
C LEU A 236 16.47 -1.07 -15.82
N SER A 237 17.32 -2.07 -15.84
CA SER A 237 18.62 -1.95 -16.47
C SER A 237 18.46 -1.91 -17.99
N PRO A 238 19.21 -1.06 -18.72
CA PRO A 238 19.11 -1.02 -20.17
C PRO A 238 19.54 -2.37 -20.76
N VAL A 239 18.66 -2.98 -21.54
CA VAL A 239 18.97 -4.21 -22.28
C VAL A 239 19.68 -3.83 -23.56
N ILE A 240 20.95 -4.21 -23.68
CA ILE A 240 21.71 -4.02 -24.90
C ILE A 240 21.23 -5.07 -25.90
N ARG A 241 20.55 -4.64 -26.96
CA ARG A 241 20.11 -5.50 -28.04
C ARG A 241 21.12 -5.40 -29.17
N GLU A 242 21.84 -6.50 -29.43
CA GLU A 242 22.71 -6.59 -30.60
C GLU A 242 21.85 -6.73 -31.85
N ILE A 243 22.01 -5.82 -32.80
CA ILE A 243 21.37 -5.90 -34.12
C ILE A 243 22.45 -6.25 -35.13
N TYR A 244 22.32 -7.43 -35.73
CA TYR A 244 23.19 -7.83 -36.81
C TYR A 244 22.96 -6.93 -38.03
N ILE A 245 23.99 -6.19 -38.45
CA ILE A 245 23.95 -5.26 -39.61
C ILE A 245 24.71 -5.75 -40.80
N GLY A 246 25.66 -6.66 -40.61
CA GLY A 246 26.44 -7.22 -41.72
C GLY A 246 27.59 -8.10 -41.26
N SER A 247 28.17 -8.85 -42.20
CA SER A 247 29.38 -9.67 -42.04
C SER A 247 30.52 -9.14 -42.86
N VAL A 248 31.71 -9.31 -42.32
CA VAL A 248 32.96 -8.97 -42.99
C VAL A 248 33.97 -10.09 -42.90
N GLU A 249 34.71 -10.28 -43.95
CA GLU A 249 35.86 -11.17 -44.00
C GLU A 249 37.14 -10.34 -43.92
N ILE A 250 38.06 -10.72 -43.03
CA ILE A 250 39.40 -10.11 -42.94
C ILE A 250 40.25 -10.79 -43.97
N ARG A 251 40.69 -10.06 -45.03
CA ARG A 251 41.53 -10.60 -46.09
C ARG A 251 42.99 -10.38 -45.84
N GLU A 252 43.36 -9.26 -45.21
CA GLU A 252 44.76 -8.93 -44.98
C GLU A 252 44.90 -8.06 -43.72
N VAL A 253 46.02 -8.21 -43.01
CA VAL A 253 46.31 -7.43 -41.81
C VAL A 253 47.58 -6.64 -42.04
N PHE A 254 47.49 -5.32 -42.06
CA PHE A 254 48.59 -4.40 -42.25
C PHE A 254 49.11 -3.86 -40.93
N ASN A 255 50.44 -3.77 -40.81
CA ASN A 255 51.07 -3.12 -39.65
C ASN A 255 51.36 -1.65 -40.01
N VAL A 256 50.62 -0.73 -39.49
CA VAL A 256 50.77 0.70 -39.77
C VAL A 256 51.49 1.38 -38.61
N SER A 257 52.61 2.04 -38.88
CA SER A 257 53.37 2.80 -37.86
C SER A 257 52.48 3.84 -37.21
N LYS A 258 52.46 3.89 -35.85
CA LYS A 258 51.64 4.77 -34.99
C LYS A 258 50.16 4.39 -34.81
N VAL A 259 49.60 3.45 -35.55
CA VAL A 259 48.19 3.03 -35.48
C VAL A 259 48.05 1.59 -34.99
N GLY A 260 49.08 0.75 -35.21
CA GLY A 260 49.06 -0.67 -34.88
C GLY A 260 48.57 -1.54 -36.05
N LYS A 261 47.98 -2.68 -35.73
CA LYS A 261 47.45 -3.63 -36.73
C LYS A 261 46.12 -3.14 -37.30
N VAL A 262 46.04 -2.95 -38.60
CA VAL A 262 44.84 -2.55 -39.35
C VAL A 262 44.40 -3.71 -40.23
N ALA A 263 43.15 -4.13 -40.11
CA ALA A 263 42.56 -5.21 -40.90
C ALA A 263 41.94 -4.68 -42.20
N GLY A 264 42.44 -5.14 -43.34
CA GLY A 264 41.78 -4.99 -44.64
C GLY A 264 40.56 -5.91 -44.71
N ARG A 265 39.39 -5.33 -44.89
CA ARG A 265 38.11 -6.03 -44.74
C ARG A 265 37.30 -6.01 -46.04
N TYR A 266 36.66 -7.11 -46.36
CA TYR A 266 35.69 -7.23 -47.45
C TYR A 266 34.30 -7.49 -46.86
N VAL A 267 33.30 -6.66 -47.24
CA VAL A 267 31.92 -6.83 -46.79
C VAL A 267 31.27 -7.96 -47.55
N THR A 268 30.98 -9.06 -46.90
CA THR A 268 30.34 -10.24 -47.49
C THR A 268 28.82 -10.16 -47.47
N LYS A 269 28.26 -9.48 -46.49
CA LYS A 269 26.80 -9.36 -46.36
C LYS A 269 26.41 -8.10 -45.54
N GLY A 270 25.37 -7.41 -45.98
CA GLY A 270 24.80 -6.26 -45.26
C GLY A 270 25.64 -4.96 -45.39
N ILE A 271 25.62 -4.14 -44.34
CA ILE A 271 26.24 -2.80 -44.32
C ILE A 271 27.13 -2.67 -43.09
N ILE A 272 28.27 -1.98 -43.19
CA ILE A 272 29.12 -1.61 -42.07
C ILE A 272 28.94 -0.14 -41.74
N LYS A 273 28.75 0.20 -40.48
CA LYS A 273 28.74 1.58 -40.00
C LYS A 273 29.96 1.84 -39.12
N ARG A 274 30.53 3.04 -39.21
CA ARG A 274 31.61 3.48 -38.32
C ARG A 274 31.09 3.47 -36.86
N GLY A 275 31.86 2.83 -35.95
CA GLY A 275 31.48 2.71 -34.54
C GLY A 275 30.62 1.50 -34.20
N ALA A 276 30.30 0.63 -35.18
CA ALA A 276 29.63 -0.64 -34.89
C ALA A 276 30.58 -1.61 -34.14
N GLY A 277 30.08 -2.32 -33.16
CA GLY A 277 30.78 -3.40 -32.47
C GLY A 277 31.05 -4.55 -33.43
N VAL A 278 32.16 -5.27 -33.25
CA VAL A 278 32.52 -6.44 -34.05
C VAL A 278 32.59 -7.66 -33.15
N ARG A 279 31.96 -8.74 -33.58
CA ARG A 279 32.06 -10.05 -32.92
C ARG A 279 32.89 -10.94 -33.84
N LEU A 280 34.00 -11.46 -33.31
CA LEU A 280 34.90 -12.40 -34.00
C LEU A 280 34.45 -13.83 -33.80
#